data_aaf7ea7f126317072a5bf0f9c78274cf
#
_entry.id   aaf7ea7f126317072a5bf0f9c78274cf
#
_cell.length_a   1.000
_cell.length_b   1.000
_cell.length_c   1.000
_cell.angle_alpha   90.00
_cell.angle_beta   90.00
_cell.angle_gamma   90.00
#
_symmetry.space_group_name_H-M   'P 1'
#
loop_
_entity.id
_entity.type
_entity.pdbx_description
1 polymer ?
#
loop_
_entity_poly.entity_id
_entity_poly.type
_entity_poly.pdbx_seq_one_letter_code
_entity_poly.pdbx_strand_id
1 'polypeptide(L)'
;MGLAPTASTTATLAMGDALAVATLQRKGFQREQYAELHPGGTLGRKLPTRVSDVMHTGDALPLVSIGTPMREVLSAMTQKEVRGVAGVLDEKNQLVGVVTDGDLRRRLEKSLNPLDDKAADLMSRAPKTVDAGELAERALFMMEQFKIQTLFVTNRESSEPSRPVGLLHLQDLLQAKLR
;
A
#
# COMPACT_ATOMS: atom_id res chain seq x y z
N MET A 1 -9.73 27.85 55.04
CA MET A 1 -8.54 27.93 54.20
C MET A 1 -8.92 28.58 52.88
N GLY A 2 -8.65 29.85 52.67
CA GLY A 2 -9.02 30.61 51.47
C GLY A 2 -7.83 31.19 50.72
N LEU A 3 -6.64 30.60 50.91
CA LEU A 3 -5.39 31.17 50.38
C LEU A 3 -4.83 30.44 49.15
N ALA A 4 -5.34 29.26 48.79
CA ALA A 4 -4.91 28.55 47.60
C ALA A 4 -5.83 28.85 46.39
N PRO A 5 -5.26 29.33 45.27
CA PRO A 5 -6.05 29.66 44.08
C PRO A 5 -6.47 28.38 43.34
N THR A 6 -7.53 27.72 43.78
CA THR A 6 -8.02 26.47 43.20
C THR A 6 -9.13 26.72 42.17
N ALA A 7 -10.17 27.41 42.52
CA ALA A 7 -11.30 27.71 41.62
C ALA A 7 -10.90 28.67 40.49
N SER A 8 -10.09 29.70 40.79
CA SER A 8 -9.61 30.66 39.78
C SER A 8 -8.66 30.04 38.75
N THR A 9 -7.73 29.16 39.18
CA THR A 9 -6.84 28.47 38.24
C THR A 9 -7.56 27.51 37.33
N THR A 10 -8.55 26.76 37.86
CA THR A 10 -9.41 25.89 37.06
C THR A 10 -10.21 26.69 36.01
N ALA A 11 -10.81 27.80 36.44
CA ALA A 11 -11.59 28.66 35.53
C ALA A 11 -10.68 29.26 34.42
N THR A 12 -9.45 29.69 34.79
CA THR A 12 -8.48 30.23 33.82
C THR A 12 -8.02 29.20 32.79
N LEU A 13 -7.75 27.97 33.23
CA LEU A 13 -7.42 26.85 32.32
C LEU A 13 -8.56 26.55 31.38
N ALA A 14 -9.79 26.42 31.91
CA ALA A 14 -10.97 26.16 31.08
C ALA A 14 -11.22 27.27 30.05
N MET A 15 -11.03 28.53 30.44
CA MET A 15 -11.15 29.67 29.53
C MET A 15 -10.03 29.64 28.43
N GLY A 16 -8.81 29.32 28.85
CA GLY A 16 -7.68 29.17 27.93
C GLY A 16 -7.92 28.08 26.87
N ASP A 17 -8.40 26.93 27.30
CA ASP A 17 -8.75 25.81 26.40
C ASP A 17 -9.89 26.20 25.43
N ALA A 18 -10.94 26.85 25.95
CA ALA A 18 -12.05 27.32 25.11
C ALA A 18 -11.62 28.31 24.05
N LEU A 19 -10.73 29.26 24.39
CA LEU A 19 -10.16 30.21 23.43
C LEU A 19 -9.26 29.54 22.43
N ALA A 20 -8.44 28.55 22.83
CA ALA A 20 -7.60 27.78 21.95
C ALA A 20 -8.43 27.02 20.91
N VAL A 21 -9.46 26.30 21.34
CA VAL A 21 -10.36 25.55 20.46
C VAL A 21 -11.11 26.48 19.52
N ALA A 22 -11.65 27.61 19.99
CA ALA A 22 -12.33 28.58 19.15
C ALA A 22 -11.38 29.19 18.09
N THR A 23 -10.11 29.42 18.45
CA THR A 23 -9.08 29.94 17.53
C THR A 23 -8.74 28.92 16.46
N LEU A 24 -8.60 27.64 16.81
CA LEU A 24 -8.36 26.54 15.87
C LEU A 24 -9.50 26.43 14.87
N GLN A 25 -10.75 26.46 15.34
CA GLN A 25 -11.94 26.43 14.47
C GLN A 25 -11.99 27.62 13.53
N ARG A 26 -11.73 28.83 14.04
CA ARG A 26 -11.73 30.05 13.23
C ARG A 26 -10.65 30.04 12.15
N LYS A 27 -9.48 29.44 12.41
CA LYS A 27 -8.39 29.27 11.44
C LYS A 27 -8.64 28.15 10.46
N GLY A 28 -9.74 27.40 10.57
CA GLY A 28 -9.99 26.22 9.73
C GLY A 28 -8.97 25.10 9.94
N PHE A 29 -8.35 25.04 11.14
CA PHE A 29 -7.31 24.07 11.45
C PHE A 29 -7.89 22.65 11.39
N GLN A 30 -7.29 21.84 10.50
CA GLN A 30 -7.73 20.49 10.23
C GLN A 30 -7.03 19.48 11.15
N ARG A 31 -7.67 18.33 11.31
CA ARG A 31 -7.17 17.22 12.12
C ARG A 31 -5.82 16.69 11.65
N GLU A 32 -5.60 16.71 10.36
CA GLU A 32 -4.37 16.32 9.67
C GLU A 32 -3.19 17.19 10.10
N GLN A 33 -3.39 18.51 10.16
CA GLN A 33 -2.37 19.47 10.60
C GLN A 33 -2.00 19.30 12.07
N TYR A 34 -2.98 18.90 12.91
CA TYR A 34 -2.70 18.58 14.31
C TYR A 34 -1.83 17.32 14.43
N ALA A 35 -2.10 16.31 13.60
CA ALA A 35 -1.37 15.06 13.59
C ALA A 35 0.09 15.24 13.12
N GLU A 36 0.34 16.13 12.15
CA GLU A 36 1.69 16.51 11.69
C GLU A 36 2.52 17.14 12.82
N LEU A 37 1.89 17.99 13.65
CA LEU A 37 2.55 18.64 14.79
C LEU A 37 2.80 17.68 15.97
N HIS A 38 2.08 16.54 16.03
CA HIS A 38 2.15 15.57 17.13
C HIS A 38 2.36 14.14 16.62
N PRO A 39 3.47 13.84 15.93
CA PRO A 39 3.68 12.54 15.26
C PRO A 39 3.75 11.35 16.24
N GLY A 40 4.12 11.58 17.49
CA GLY A 40 4.15 10.56 18.55
C GLY A 40 2.83 10.31 19.27
N GLY A 41 1.80 11.13 19.04
CA GLY A 41 0.51 11.03 19.69
C GLY A 41 -0.41 9.97 19.05
N THR A 42 -1.45 9.55 19.79
CA THR A 42 -2.49 8.63 19.26
C THR A 42 -3.21 9.17 18.03
N LEU A 43 -3.23 10.48 17.84
CA LEU A 43 -3.80 11.14 16.66
C LEU A 43 -2.81 11.19 15.49
N GLY A 44 -1.51 11.36 15.74
CA GLY A 44 -0.46 11.30 14.72
C GLY A 44 -0.32 9.90 14.11
N ARG A 45 -0.59 8.86 14.91
CA ARG A 45 -0.65 7.47 14.44
C ARG A 45 -1.94 7.13 13.65
N LYS A 46 -2.89 8.05 13.55
CA LYS A 46 -4.18 7.90 12.84
C LYS A 46 -4.27 8.78 11.59
N LEU A 47 -3.18 9.34 11.10
CA LEU A 47 -3.18 9.84 9.73
C LEU A 47 -3.48 8.65 8.82
N PRO A 48 -4.47 8.79 7.93
CA PRO A 48 -4.79 7.73 7.00
C PRO A 48 -3.58 7.51 6.08
N THR A 49 -2.78 6.48 6.37
CA THR A 49 -1.67 6.05 5.52
C THR A 49 -2.23 5.69 4.15
N ARG A 50 -1.70 6.29 3.10
CA ARG A 50 -2.07 5.95 1.72
C ARG A 50 -1.22 4.80 1.22
N VAL A 51 -1.70 4.16 0.18
CA VAL A 51 -0.95 3.10 -0.52
C VAL A 51 0.38 3.65 -1.04
N SER A 52 0.39 4.86 -1.60
CA SER A 52 1.60 5.58 -2.06
C SER A 52 2.69 5.73 -1.01
N ASP A 53 2.33 5.78 0.28
CA ASP A 53 3.27 6.03 1.39
C ASP A 53 4.04 4.77 1.81
N VAL A 54 3.54 3.59 1.38
CA VAL A 54 4.05 2.27 1.83
C VAL A 54 4.38 1.31 0.70
N MET A 55 4.06 1.66 -0.55
CA MET A 55 4.35 0.83 -1.71
C MET A 55 5.82 0.87 -2.10
N HIS A 56 6.31 -0.22 -2.68
CA HIS A 56 7.60 -0.27 -3.38
C HIS A 56 7.44 0.27 -4.80
N THR A 57 8.39 1.07 -5.26
CA THR A 57 8.34 1.74 -6.58
C THR A 57 9.67 1.60 -7.33
N GLY A 58 9.71 2.02 -8.58
CA GLY A 58 10.94 2.15 -9.36
C GLY A 58 11.32 0.90 -10.13
N ASP A 59 12.60 0.81 -10.49
CA ASP A 59 13.16 -0.23 -11.37
C ASP A 59 13.15 -1.63 -10.74
N ALA A 60 12.92 -1.71 -9.43
CA ALA A 60 12.82 -2.97 -8.69
C ALA A 60 11.46 -3.65 -8.83
N LEU A 61 10.48 -3.06 -9.55
CA LEU A 61 9.20 -3.71 -9.78
C LEU A 61 9.36 -4.96 -10.64
N PRO A 62 8.85 -6.11 -10.20
CA PRO A 62 8.98 -7.39 -10.91
C PRO A 62 8.00 -7.45 -12.09
N LEU A 63 8.29 -6.72 -13.13
CA LEU A 63 7.46 -6.65 -14.33
C LEU A 63 8.10 -7.40 -15.48
N VAL A 64 7.34 -8.24 -16.15
CA VAL A 64 7.76 -9.04 -17.30
C VAL A 64 6.74 -8.93 -18.42
N SER A 65 7.16 -9.18 -19.65
CA SER A 65 6.25 -9.21 -20.81
C SER A 65 5.49 -10.53 -20.87
N ILE A 66 4.36 -10.53 -21.55
CA ILE A 66 3.49 -11.71 -21.74
C ILE A 66 4.26 -12.88 -22.41
N GLY A 67 5.25 -12.57 -23.25
CA GLY A 67 6.09 -13.55 -23.94
C GLY A 67 7.38 -13.97 -23.20
N THR A 68 7.63 -13.42 -22.01
CA THR A 68 8.87 -13.68 -21.27
C THR A 68 9.00 -15.15 -20.89
N PRO A 69 10.15 -15.80 -21.16
CA PRO A 69 10.40 -17.18 -20.76
C PRO A 69 10.38 -17.36 -19.25
N MET A 70 9.95 -18.51 -18.77
CA MET A 70 9.78 -18.79 -17.34
C MET A 70 11.07 -18.63 -16.53
N ARG A 71 12.23 -18.91 -17.12
CA ARG A 71 13.54 -18.68 -16.46
C ARG A 71 13.73 -17.22 -16.04
N GLU A 72 13.35 -16.28 -16.91
CA GLU A 72 13.46 -14.84 -16.64
C GLU A 72 12.38 -14.38 -15.67
N VAL A 73 11.15 -14.96 -15.76
CA VAL A 73 10.09 -14.70 -14.77
C VAL A 73 10.55 -15.10 -13.37
N LEU A 74 11.16 -16.28 -13.21
CA LEU A 74 11.75 -16.73 -11.94
C LEU A 74 12.84 -15.79 -11.43
N SER A 75 13.70 -15.29 -12.30
CA SER A 75 14.73 -14.31 -11.94
C SER A 75 14.09 -13.02 -11.42
N ALA A 76 13.04 -12.52 -12.07
CA ALA A 76 12.32 -11.35 -11.63
C ALA A 76 11.64 -11.57 -10.26
N MET A 77 11.07 -12.76 -10.02
CA MET A 77 10.40 -13.12 -8.76
C MET A 77 11.36 -13.30 -7.57
N THR A 78 12.65 -13.54 -7.81
CA THR A 78 13.67 -13.81 -6.76
C THR A 78 14.42 -12.57 -6.31
N GLN A 79 14.20 -11.41 -6.88
CA GLN A 79 14.81 -10.16 -6.40
C GLN A 79 14.39 -9.86 -4.95
N LYS A 80 15.32 -9.31 -4.16
CA LYS A 80 15.20 -9.21 -2.69
C LYS A 80 13.91 -8.54 -2.17
N GLU A 81 13.32 -7.64 -2.95
CA GLU A 81 12.15 -6.86 -2.52
C GLU A 81 10.83 -7.41 -3.05
N VAL A 82 10.86 -8.44 -3.90
CA VAL A 82 9.73 -8.85 -4.74
C VAL A 82 8.87 -9.96 -4.14
N ARG A 83 9.42 -10.75 -3.22
CA ARG A 83 8.70 -11.79 -2.44
C ARG A 83 7.82 -12.74 -3.26
N GLY A 84 8.35 -13.29 -4.36
CA GLY A 84 7.73 -14.39 -5.08
C GLY A 84 6.52 -14.03 -5.96
N VAL A 85 6.50 -12.82 -6.52
CA VAL A 85 5.48 -12.38 -7.48
C VAL A 85 6.11 -11.69 -8.69
N ALA A 86 5.49 -11.82 -9.87
CA ALA A 86 5.79 -11.02 -11.05
C ALA A 86 4.50 -10.54 -11.71
N GLY A 87 4.49 -9.27 -12.12
CA GLY A 87 3.42 -8.67 -12.92
C GLY A 87 3.68 -8.90 -14.41
N VAL A 88 2.67 -9.34 -15.13
CA VAL A 88 2.75 -9.61 -16.57
C VAL A 88 2.09 -8.48 -17.34
N LEU A 89 2.87 -7.86 -18.24
CA LEU A 89 2.46 -6.75 -19.06
C LEU A 89 2.18 -7.21 -20.50
N ASP A 90 1.18 -6.59 -21.11
CA ASP A 90 0.96 -6.69 -22.55
C ASP A 90 1.87 -5.72 -23.36
N GLU A 91 1.66 -5.69 -24.67
CA GLU A 91 2.42 -4.82 -25.60
C GLU A 91 2.16 -3.31 -25.35
N LYS A 92 1.09 -2.97 -24.63
CA LYS A 92 0.75 -1.59 -24.24
C LYS A 92 1.22 -1.25 -22.82
N ASN A 93 2.08 -2.07 -22.21
CA ASN A 93 2.53 -1.95 -20.82
C ASN A 93 1.39 -1.99 -19.78
N GLN A 94 0.25 -2.59 -20.11
CA GLN A 94 -0.85 -2.75 -19.18
C GLN A 94 -0.71 -4.07 -18.41
N LEU A 95 -1.04 -4.06 -17.13
CA LEU A 95 -1.00 -5.25 -16.29
C LEU A 95 -2.15 -6.19 -16.63
N VAL A 96 -1.84 -7.31 -17.28
CA VAL A 96 -2.82 -8.31 -17.74
C VAL A 96 -2.85 -9.59 -16.91
N GLY A 97 -1.82 -9.80 -16.10
CA GLY A 97 -1.72 -10.98 -15.25
C GLY A 97 -0.69 -10.84 -14.15
N VAL A 98 -0.67 -11.82 -13.26
CA VAL A 98 0.38 -12.02 -12.24
C VAL A 98 0.80 -13.47 -12.22
N VAL A 99 2.07 -13.71 -11.96
CA VAL A 99 2.65 -15.03 -11.67
C VAL A 99 3.10 -15.03 -10.23
N THR A 100 2.69 -16.03 -9.47
CA THR A 100 3.07 -16.24 -8.07
C THR A 100 3.73 -17.58 -7.87
N ASP A 101 4.37 -17.79 -6.71
CA ASP A 101 4.92 -19.11 -6.32
C ASP A 101 3.85 -20.21 -6.36
N GLY A 102 2.60 -19.88 -6.06
CA GLY A 102 1.49 -20.83 -6.15
C GLY A 102 1.17 -21.24 -7.60
N ASP A 103 1.26 -20.30 -8.56
CA ASP A 103 1.04 -20.58 -9.97
C ASP A 103 2.16 -21.49 -10.49
N LEU A 104 3.41 -21.20 -10.11
CA LEU A 104 4.56 -22.01 -10.45
C LEU A 104 4.44 -23.46 -9.92
N ARG A 105 4.09 -23.65 -8.65
CA ARG A 105 3.90 -24.98 -8.05
C ARG A 105 2.83 -25.77 -8.80
N ARG A 106 1.68 -25.16 -9.07
CA ARG A 106 0.59 -25.81 -9.84
C ARG A 106 1.02 -26.21 -11.26
N ARG A 107 1.91 -25.43 -11.86
CA ARG A 107 2.42 -25.75 -13.20
C ARG A 107 3.42 -26.88 -13.18
N LEU A 108 4.32 -26.91 -12.19
CA LEU A 108 5.27 -28.01 -11.97
C LEU A 108 4.59 -29.38 -11.83
N GLU A 109 3.39 -29.42 -11.25
CA GLU A 109 2.59 -30.67 -11.13
C GLU A 109 2.03 -31.13 -12.48
N LYS A 110 1.86 -30.24 -13.47
CA LYS A 110 1.15 -30.51 -14.72
C LYS A 110 2.05 -30.57 -15.96
N SER A 111 3.24 -29.98 -15.91
CA SER A 111 4.16 -29.87 -17.04
C SER A 111 5.46 -30.58 -16.76
N LEU A 112 5.95 -31.35 -17.74
CA LEU A 112 7.27 -32.01 -17.68
C LEU A 112 8.43 -31.00 -17.79
N ASN A 113 8.21 -29.88 -18.52
CA ASN A 113 9.24 -28.87 -18.76
C ASN A 113 8.68 -27.46 -18.53
N PRO A 114 8.37 -27.08 -17.29
CA PRO A 114 7.74 -25.78 -16.98
C PRO A 114 8.64 -24.58 -17.26
N LEU A 115 9.96 -24.79 -17.42
CA LEU A 115 10.91 -23.73 -17.75
C LEU A 115 10.88 -23.30 -19.22
N ASP A 116 10.25 -24.09 -20.09
CA ASP A 116 10.04 -23.77 -21.50
C ASP A 116 8.76 -22.96 -21.73
N ASP A 117 7.90 -22.86 -20.71
CA ASP A 117 6.67 -22.08 -20.75
C ASP A 117 6.98 -20.56 -20.75
N LYS A 118 5.99 -19.78 -21.19
CA LYS A 118 6.01 -18.31 -21.12
C LYS A 118 5.17 -17.79 -19.96
N ALA A 119 5.37 -16.55 -19.58
CA ALA A 119 4.57 -15.88 -18.56
C ALA A 119 3.06 -16.01 -18.82
N ALA A 120 2.63 -15.92 -20.07
CA ALA A 120 1.23 -16.08 -20.50
C ALA A 120 0.60 -17.44 -20.15
N ASP A 121 1.41 -18.50 -20.08
CA ASP A 121 0.95 -19.88 -19.85
C ASP A 121 0.70 -20.17 -18.37
N LEU A 122 1.32 -19.36 -17.50
CA LEU A 122 1.27 -19.54 -16.05
C LEU A 122 0.45 -18.47 -15.34
N MET A 123 0.34 -17.26 -15.90
CA MET A 123 -0.24 -16.12 -15.21
C MET A 123 -1.69 -16.35 -14.81
N SER A 124 -2.02 -15.91 -13.62
CA SER A 124 -3.40 -15.66 -13.23
C SER A 124 -3.86 -14.36 -13.87
N ARG A 125 -4.91 -14.43 -14.71
CA ARG A 125 -5.46 -13.28 -15.45
C ARG A 125 -6.31 -12.38 -14.56
N ALA A 126 -6.50 -11.12 -14.97
CA ALA A 126 -7.29 -10.10 -14.28
C ALA A 126 -6.83 -9.92 -12.81
N PRO A 127 -5.55 -9.54 -12.61
CA PRO A 127 -4.98 -9.35 -11.28
C PRO A 127 -5.74 -8.27 -10.52
N LYS A 128 -5.83 -8.43 -9.20
CA LYS A 128 -6.36 -7.38 -8.34
C LYS A 128 -5.32 -6.28 -8.18
N THR A 129 -5.74 -5.05 -8.38
CA THR A 129 -4.92 -3.84 -8.22
C THR A 129 -5.56 -2.89 -7.23
N VAL A 130 -4.77 -1.99 -6.68
CA VAL A 130 -5.22 -0.89 -5.82
C VAL A 130 -4.68 0.42 -6.37
N ASP A 131 -5.42 1.52 -6.20
CA ASP A 131 -4.96 2.85 -6.59
C ASP A 131 -3.97 3.42 -5.58
N ALA A 132 -2.94 4.15 -6.05
CA ALA A 132 -1.93 4.76 -5.20
C ALA A 132 -2.50 5.76 -4.18
N GLY A 133 -3.58 6.45 -4.53
CA GLY A 133 -4.28 7.40 -3.68
C GLY A 133 -5.22 6.77 -2.64
N GLU A 134 -5.52 5.47 -2.74
CA GLU A 134 -6.38 4.77 -1.79
C GLU A 134 -5.74 4.64 -0.41
N LEU A 135 -6.57 4.42 0.61
CA LEU A 135 -6.09 4.17 1.97
C LEU A 135 -5.47 2.79 2.10
N ALA A 136 -4.39 2.69 2.86
CA ALA A 136 -3.72 1.42 3.18
C ALA A 136 -4.67 0.38 3.80
N GLU A 137 -5.67 0.84 4.58
CA GLU A 137 -6.72 -0.02 5.13
C GLU A 137 -7.58 -0.67 4.05
N ARG A 138 -7.83 0.04 2.95
CA ARG A 138 -8.56 -0.52 1.80
C ARG A 138 -7.76 -1.63 1.13
N ALA A 139 -6.45 -1.43 0.95
CA ALA A 139 -5.58 -2.46 0.42
C ALA A 139 -5.54 -3.70 1.32
N LEU A 140 -5.43 -3.51 2.64
CA LEU A 140 -5.48 -4.60 3.61
C LEU A 140 -6.80 -5.39 3.52
N PHE A 141 -7.95 -4.70 3.49
CA PHE A 141 -9.25 -5.33 3.32
C PHE A 141 -9.32 -6.17 2.03
N MET A 142 -8.79 -5.65 0.91
CA MET A 142 -8.73 -6.39 -0.35
C MET A 142 -7.86 -7.64 -0.23
N MET A 143 -6.70 -7.55 0.41
CA MET A 143 -5.83 -8.71 0.62
C MET A 143 -6.51 -9.80 1.44
N GLU A 144 -7.23 -9.42 2.50
CA GLU A 144 -8.00 -10.35 3.34
C GLU A 144 -9.17 -10.98 2.57
N GLN A 145 -9.93 -10.16 1.84
CA GLN A 145 -11.09 -10.59 1.07
C GLN A 145 -10.72 -11.60 -0.02
N PHE A 146 -9.64 -11.32 -0.76
CA PHE A 146 -9.20 -12.16 -1.88
C PHE A 146 -8.15 -13.21 -1.48
N LYS A 147 -7.74 -13.25 -0.20
CA LYS A 147 -6.71 -14.15 0.34
C LYS A 147 -5.39 -14.07 -0.43
N ILE A 148 -4.97 -12.84 -0.75
CA ILE A 148 -3.73 -12.53 -1.44
C ILE A 148 -2.81 -11.71 -0.52
N GLN A 149 -1.50 -11.82 -0.72
CA GLN A 149 -0.50 -11.13 0.11
C GLN A 149 0.17 -9.95 -0.59
N THR A 150 -0.14 -9.77 -1.87
CA THR A 150 0.45 -8.72 -2.72
C THR A 150 -0.61 -8.10 -3.62
N LEU A 151 -0.47 -6.80 -3.86
CA LEU A 151 -1.25 -6.03 -4.82
C LEU A 151 -0.31 -5.19 -5.67
N PHE A 152 -0.49 -5.22 -6.97
CA PHE A 152 0.10 -4.20 -7.83
C PHE A 152 -0.69 -2.89 -7.68
N VAL A 153 0.06 -1.80 -7.62
CA VAL A 153 -0.50 -0.46 -7.46
C VAL A 153 -0.55 0.22 -8.81
N THR A 154 -1.69 0.83 -9.11
CA THR A 154 -1.91 1.63 -10.32
C THR A 154 -2.19 3.08 -9.93
N ASN A 155 -2.15 3.99 -10.90
CA ASN A 155 -2.52 5.39 -10.68
C ASN A 155 -3.59 5.79 -11.70
N ARG A 156 -4.84 5.96 -11.25
CA ARG A 156 -5.98 6.32 -12.09
C ARG A 156 -5.87 7.72 -12.69
N GLU A 157 -5.10 8.60 -12.06
CA GLU A 157 -4.89 9.98 -12.52
C GLU A 157 -3.77 10.09 -13.57
N SER A 158 -3.03 9.00 -13.81
CA SER A 158 -1.96 8.99 -14.81
C SER A 158 -2.50 8.84 -16.23
N SER A 159 -1.66 9.20 -17.21
CA SER A 159 -1.95 8.96 -18.65
C SER A 159 -2.06 7.47 -19.00
N GLU A 160 -1.51 6.60 -18.15
CA GLU A 160 -1.50 5.14 -18.31
C GLU A 160 -2.10 4.47 -17.06
N PRO A 161 -3.43 4.54 -16.83
CA PRO A 161 -4.06 4.13 -15.58
C PRO A 161 -3.97 2.62 -15.28
N SER A 162 -3.70 1.79 -16.29
CA SER A 162 -3.54 0.33 -16.13
C SER A 162 -2.08 -0.12 -16.02
N ARG A 163 -1.12 0.82 -16.10
CA ARG A 163 0.29 0.53 -15.88
C ARG A 163 0.60 0.47 -14.38
N PRO A 164 1.27 -0.57 -13.88
CA PRO A 164 1.66 -0.63 -12.49
C PRO A 164 2.73 0.41 -12.18
N VAL A 165 2.51 1.18 -11.13
CA VAL A 165 3.44 2.20 -10.59
C VAL A 165 4.09 1.76 -9.28
N GLY A 166 3.59 0.67 -8.68
CA GLY A 166 4.09 0.16 -7.42
C GLY A 166 3.67 -1.28 -7.14
N LEU A 167 4.27 -1.83 -6.10
CA LEU A 167 3.95 -3.13 -5.51
C LEU A 167 3.78 -2.96 -4.00
N LEU A 168 2.74 -3.56 -3.45
CA LEU A 168 2.41 -3.51 -2.04
C LEU A 168 2.32 -4.91 -1.47
N HIS A 169 3.02 -5.19 -0.37
CA HIS A 169 2.94 -6.44 0.36
C HIS A 169 2.16 -6.28 1.68
N LEU A 170 1.51 -7.34 2.11
CA LEU A 170 0.81 -7.38 3.40
C LEU A 170 1.72 -6.99 4.58
N GLN A 171 2.99 -7.42 4.54
CA GLN A 171 3.95 -7.09 5.60
C GLN A 171 4.26 -5.60 5.70
N ASP A 172 4.27 -4.87 4.57
CA ASP A 172 4.50 -3.42 4.55
C ASP A 172 3.35 -2.69 5.26
N LEU A 173 2.11 -3.14 5.02
CA LEU A 173 0.92 -2.64 5.70
C LEU A 173 0.95 -2.91 7.21
N LEU A 174 1.39 -4.11 7.61
CA LEU A 174 1.52 -4.46 9.02
C LEU A 174 2.61 -3.64 9.72
N GLN A 175 3.74 -3.40 9.07
CA GLN A 175 4.82 -2.56 9.60
C GLN A 175 4.40 -1.09 9.72
N ALA A 176 3.66 -0.56 8.76
CA ALA A 176 3.14 0.81 8.79
C ALA A 176 2.13 1.03 9.94
N LYS A 177 1.38 0.01 10.36
CA LYS A 177 0.47 0.06 11.52
C LYS A 177 1.18 -0.03 12.87
N LEU A 178 2.43 -0.49 12.89
CA LEU A 178 3.20 -0.68 14.12
C LEU A 178 4.08 0.54 14.48
N ARG A 179 4.08 1.56 13.65
CA ARG A 179 4.71 2.85 13.91
C ARG A 179 3.65 3.89 14.31
#